data_72c927067d2c9b84418621147e65146b
#
_entry.id   72c927067d2c9b84418621147e65146b
#
_cell.length_a   1.000
_cell.length_b   1.000
_cell.length_c   1.000
_cell.angle_alpha   90.00
_cell.angle_beta   90.00
_cell.angle_gamma   90.00
#
_symmetry.space_group_name_H-M   'P 1'
#
loop_
_entity.id
_entity.type
_entity.pdbx_description
1 polymer ?
#
loop_
_entity_poly.entity_id
_entity_poly.type
_entity_poly.pdbx_seq_one_letter_code
_entity_poly.pdbx_strand_id
1 'polypeptide(L)'
;MKKVGSLVLLCIIVFCCGCSADRPNGTASDTRMYTLDLVHPVNGRQGICVENDCYWVSGSTSLTKYDQDWNVITENTDPFKGYELEVNHIGDIDVYQNELYLGVEYFLDGEGKNIQVAVYDGDTLELKRVFPFRSDTGQLECSGIAVDPDTQTVYMSSWIDDESSSYLYMYDLGTGAYKGKLQMKPVPKWIQGVAYYEGSLYVTCDDGDADDDAPDHMYQIEISEDRQTGTVVLEKTFDDVKRQGEIEGLTFDGARAELLLLYNRGARIIAGMPSGFYEGYDHEIHEVFVYKTK
;
A
#
# COMPACT_ATOMS: atom_id res chain seq x y z
N MET A 1 -36.35 61.30 -60.73
CA MET A 1 -34.92 61.45 -60.35
C MET A 1 -34.84 61.26 -58.84
N LYS A 2 -34.49 60.07 -58.39
CA LYS A 2 -34.22 59.77 -56.96
C LYS A 2 -32.90 59.03 -56.90
N LYS A 3 -31.93 59.62 -56.23
CA LYS A 3 -30.59 59.08 -56.01
C LYS A 3 -30.67 58.00 -54.95
N VAL A 4 -30.19 56.79 -55.25
CA VAL A 4 -29.99 55.70 -54.30
C VAL A 4 -28.57 55.79 -53.76
N GLY A 5 -28.44 56.07 -52.49
CA GLY A 5 -27.13 56.06 -51.80
C GLY A 5 -26.78 54.65 -51.41
N SER A 6 -25.60 54.22 -51.82
CA SER A 6 -25.03 52.91 -51.47
C SER A 6 -24.36 53.03 -50.11
N LEU A 7 -24.81 52.30 -49.12
CA LEU A 7 -24.19 52.19 -47.80
C LEU A 7 -23.18 51.03 -47.83
N VAL A 8 -21.90 51.35 -47.79
CA VAL A 8 -20.81 50.36 -47.64
C VAL A 8 -20.69 50.00 -46.19
N LEU A 9 -21.02 48.79 -45.85
CA LEU A 9 -20.85 48.21 -44.50
C LEU A 9 -19.37 47.72 -44.37
N LEU A 10 -18.57 48.39 -43.57
CA LEU A 10 -17.19 48.02 -43.28
C LEU A 10 -17.21 46.99 -42.18
N CYS A 11 -17.05 45.69 -42.49
CA CYS A 11 -16.82 44.64 -41.49
C CYS A 11 -15.40 44.75 -40.94
N ILE A 12 -15.27 45.19 -39.71
CA ILE A 12 -14.05 45.11 -38.95
C ILE A 12 -13.90 43.69 -38.40
N ILE A 13 -13.01 42.88 -38.98
CA ILE A 13 -12.62 41.58 -38.45
C ILE A 13 -11.61 41.86 -37.34
N VAL A 14 -12.07 41.69 -36.10
CA VAL A 14 -11.17 41.68 -34.92
C VAL A 14 -10.49 40.30 -34.87
N PHE A 15 -9.24 40.24 -35.23
CA PHE A 15 -8.38 39.09 -34.95
C PHE A 15 -8.12 39.06 -33.45
N CYS A 16 -8.84 38.21 -32.70
CA CYS A 16 -8.42 37.81 -31.37
C CYS A 16 -7.20 36.88 -31.51
N CYS A 17 -6.01 37.45 -31.34
CA CYS A 17 -4.85 36.61 -30.99
C CYS A 17 -5.12 35.89 -29.67
N GLY A 18 -5.54 34.66 -29.75
CA GLY A 18 -5.52 33.75 -28.62
C GLY A 18 -4.07 33.49 -28.26
N CYS A 19 -3.56 34.16 -27.22
CA CYS A 19 -2.37 33.70 -26.53
C CYS A 19 -2.74 32.35 -25.89
N SER A 20 -2.32 31.26 -26.53
CA SER A 20 -2.16 29.97 -25.84
C SER A 20 -1.11 30.23 -24.77
N ALA A 21 -1.54 30.34 -23.52
CA ALA A 21 -0.64 30.22 -22.40
C ALA A 21 -0.12 28.78 -22.46
N ASP A 22 1.11 28.59 -22.85
CA ASP A 22 1.86 27.40 -22.61
C ASP A 22 1.78 27.14 -21.12
N ARG A 23 1.07 26.06 -20.73
CA ARG A 23 1.19 25.51 -19.37
C ARG A 23 2.66 25.13 -19.24
N PRO A 24 3.36 25.58 -18.19
CA PRO A 24 4.70 25.10 -17.95
C PRO A 24 4.63 23.59 -17.83
N ASN A 25 5.47 22.92 -18.63
CA ASN A 25 5.77 21.50 -18.50
C ASN A 25 5.92 21.14 -17.02
N GLY A 26 5.33 20.00 -16.66
CA GLY A 26 5.26 19.51 -15.32
C GLY A 26 6.53 19.78 -14.54
N THR A 27 6.36 20.47 -13.44
CA THR A 27 7.36 20.54 -12.39
C THR A 27 7.75 19.11 -12.09
N ALA A 28 9.05 18.81 -12.16
CA ALA A 28 9.59 17.62 -11.51
C ALA A 28 8.93 17.57 -10.14
N SER A 29 8.28 16.48 -9.81
CA SER A 29 7.85 16.15 -8.45
C SER A 29 9.04 16.49 -7.57
N ASP A 30 8.86 17.38 -6.58
CA ASP A 30 9.86 17.51 -5.52
C ASP A 30 10.00 16.12 -4.93
N THR A 31 11.08 15.43 -5.27
CA THR A 31 11.33 14.05 -4.87
C THR A 31 11.46 14.08 -3.37
N ARG A 32 10.51 13.48 -2.65
CA ARG A 32 10.53 13.40 -1.18
C ARG A 32 11.84 12.78 -0.74
N MET A 33 12.52 13.43 0.21
CA MET A 33 13.77 12.91 0.74
C MET A 33 13.48 12.05 1.96
N TYR A 34 14.07 10.86 1.99
CA TYR A 34 13.94 9.89 3.07
C TYR A 34 15.31 9.74 3.76
N THR A 35 15.33 9.92 5.08
CA THR A 35 16.54 9.73 5.88
C THR A 35 16.25 8.76 7.01
N LEU A 36 16.94 7.62 7.03
CA LEU A 36 16.81 6.63 8.11
C LEU A 36 17.17 7.29 9.44
N ASP A 37 16.25 7.28 10.40
CA ASP A 37 16.39 7.87 11.72
C ASP A 37 16.65 6.81 12.78
N LEU A 38 15.80 5.77 12.81
CA LEU A 38 15.94 4.71 13.81
C LEU A 38 15.36 3.39 13.29
N VAL A 39 15.71 2.30 14.01
CA VAL A 39 15.21 0.94 13.77
C VAL A 39 14.74 0.35 15.09
N HIS A 40 13.49 -0.15 15.12
CA HIS A 40 12.88 -0.79 16.28
C HIS A 40 12.56 -2.26 16.04
N PRO A 41 12.95 -3.17 16.96
CA PRO A 41 12.46 -4.54 16.93
C PRO A 41 10.96 -4.58 17.29
N VAL A 42 10.20 -5.42 16.59
CA VAL A 42 8.74 -5.55 16.79
C VAL A 42 8.30 -7.01 16.76
N ASN A 43 7.06 -7.27 17.25
CA ASN A 43 6.42 -8.58 17.20
C ASN A 43 5.52 -8.63 15.95
N GLY A 44 6.02 -9.15 14.85
CA GLY A 44 5.28 -9.30 13.60
C GLY A 44 6.13 -8.98 12.37
N ARG A 45 5.72 -9.53 11.23
CA ARG A 45 6.54 -9.53 10.02
C ARG A 45 5.78 -9.16 8.75
N GLN A 46 4.49 -8.78 8.82
CA GLN A 46 3.68 -8.58 7.62
C GLN A 46 3.32 -7.10 7.41
N GLY A 47 2.60 -6.49 8.30
CA GLY A 47 2.11 -5.13 8.11
C GLY A 47 2.34 -4.20 9.28
N ILE A 48 2.32 -2.91 8.99
CA ILE A 48 2.42 -1.84 9.98
C ILE A 48 1.48 -0.70 9.62
N CYS A 49 0.79 -0.16 10.63
CA CYS A 49 0.02 1.07 10.47
C CYS A 49 0.11 1.96 11.70
N VAL A 50 -0.26 3.24 11.56
CA VAL A 50 -0.17 4.25 12.62
C VAL A 50 -1.39 5.15 12.62
N GLU A 51 -1.96 5.40 13.81
CA GLU A 51 -2.99 6.40 14.05
C GLU A 51 -2.93 6.87 15.51
N ASN A 52 -3.07 8.17 15.74
CA ASN A 52 -3.19 8.78 17.09
C ASN A 52 -2.08 8.33 18.07
N ASP A 53 -0.81 8.39 17.64
CA ASP A 53 0.37 8.00 18.43
C ASP A 53 0.41 6.53 18.87
N CYS A 54 -0.37 5.66 18.22
CA CYS A 54 -0.31 4.22 18.38
C CYS A 54 0.16 3.57 17.08
N TYR A 55 0.93 2.50 17.21
CA TYR A 55 1.33 1.64 16.10
C TYR A 55 0.70 0.27 16.23
N TRP A 56 0.33 -0.33 15.12
CA TRP A 56 -0.09 -1.72 15.05
C TRP A 56 0.80 -2.46 14.07
N VAL A 57 1.21 -3.66 14.47
CA VAL A 57 2.04 -4.55 13.64
C VAL A 57 1.35 -5.89 13.54
N SER A 58 1.26 -6.44 12.32
CA SER A 58 0.79 -7.81 12.10
C SER A 58 1.95 -8.78 11.90
N GLY A 59 1.80 -9.95 12.47
CA GLY A 59 2.47 -11.15 12.00
C GLY A 59 1.51 -11.93 11.12
N SER A 60 1.97 -13.02 10.50
CA SER A 60 1.10 -13.89 9.70
C SER A 60 -0.09 -14.45 10.50
N THR A 61 0.03 -14.54 11.84
CA THR A 61 -0.98 -15.12 12.74
C THR A 61 -1.13 -14.34 14.05
N SER A 62 -0.75 -13.08 14.08
CA SER A 62 -0.83 -12.25 15.29
C SER A 62 -1.03 -10.78 14.97
N LEU A 63 -1.53 -10.03 15.96
CA LEU A 63 -1.64 -8.57 15.94
C LEU A 63 -1.05 -8.02 17.22
N THR A 64 -0.24 -6.97 17.14
CA THR A 64 0.35 -6.30 18.31
C THR A 64 0.15 -4.79 18.19
N LYS A 65 -0.37 -4.17 19.26
CA LYS A 65 -0.50 -2.72 19.40
C LYS A 65 0.60 -2.18 20.30
N TYR A 66 1.22 -1.09 19.87
CA TYR A 66 2.27 -0.37 20.60
C TYR A 66 1.84 1.07 20.91
N ASP A 67 2.41 1.64 21.97
CA ASP A 67 2.37 3.08 22.23
C ASP A 67 3.45 3.82 21.40
N GLN A 68 3.51 5.14 21.53
CA GLN A 68 4.49 6.00 20.86
C GLN A 68 5.95 5.70 21.21
N ASP A 69 6.19 5.06 22.36
CA ASP A 69 7.51 4.68 22.85
C ASP A 69 7.86 3.21 22.54
N TRP A 70 7.07 2.56 21.68
CA TRP A 70 7.17 1.16 21.26
C TRP A 70 6.99 0.14 22.39
N ASN A 71 6.29 0.50 23.45
CA ASN A 71 5.88 -0.47 24.46
C ASN A 71 4.61 -1.20 24.00
N VAL A 72 4.57 -2.51 24.17
CA VAL A 72 3.37 -3.31 23.85
C VAL A 72 2.22 -2.90 24.78
N ILE A 73 1.09 -2.48 24.19
CA ILE A 73 -0.15 -2.18 24.88
C ILE A 73 -1.02 -3.43 24.98
N THR A 74 -1.22 -4.11 23.85
CA THR A 74 -2.02 -5.34 23.77
C THR A 74 -1.56 -6.21 22.59
N GLU A 75 -1.86 -7.49 22.65
CA GLU A 75 -1.51 -8.46 21.64
C GLU A 75 -2.68 -9.46 21.46
N ASN A 76 -2.94 -9.87 20.21
CA ASN A 76 -3.83 -10.96 19.88
C ASN A 76 -3.05 -12.04 19.11
N THR A 77 -2.85 -13.19 19.73
CA THR A 77 -2.13 -14.35 19.17
C THR A 77 -3.06 -15.44 18.62
N ASP A 78 -4.38 -15.19 18.61
CA ASP A 78 -5.41 -16.07 18.03
C ASP A 78 -6.42 -15.23 17.21
N PRO A 79 -5.96 -14.51 16.15
CA PRO A 79 -6.78 -13.53 15.44
C PRO A 79 -7.88 -14.18 14.59
N PHE A 80 -7.77 -15.47 14.26
CA PHE A 80 -8.68 -16.13 13.31
C PHE A 80 -9.96 -16.67 13.92
N LYS A 81 -10.22 -16.36 15.17
CA LYS A 81 -11.47 -16.77 15.83
C LYS A 81 -12.67 -16.00 15.29
N GLY A 82 -13.72 -16.72 14.88
CA GLY A 82 -14.99 -16.13 14.47
C GLY A 82 -15.18 -16.00 12.96
N TYR A 83 -14.24 -16.44 12.14
CA TYR A 83 -14.40 -16.47 10.68
C TYR A 83 -15.35 -17.59 10.24
N GLU A 84 -16.18 -17.30 9.23
CA GLU A 84 -17.03 -18.30 8.58
C GLU A 84 -16.25 -19.13 7.55
N LEU A 85 -15.31 -18.49 6.85
CA LEU A 85 -14.38 -19.15 5.92
C LEU A 85 -13.04 -19.35 6.62
N GLU A 86 -12.43 -20.51 6.40
CA GLU A 86 -11.11 -20.82 6.94
C GLU A 86 -10.05 -19.85 6.42
N VAL A 87 -9.29 -19.28 7.34
CA VAL A 87 -8.14 -18.41 7.11
C VAL A 87 -7.01 -18.79 8.06
N ASN A 88 -5.76 -18.58 7.64
CA ASN A 88 -4.58 -18.91 8.44
C ASN A 88 -3.44 -17.89 8.28
N HIS A 89 -3.67 -16.83 7.48
CA HIS A 89 -2.66 -15.86 7.16
C HIS A 89 -3.25 -14.44 7.15
N ILE A 90 -2.52 -13.50 7.73
CA ILE A 90 -2.69 -12.06 7.62
C ILE A 90 -1.57 -11.56 6.73
N GLY A 91 -1.89 -10.79 5.71
CA GLY A 91 -0.92 -9.98 4.97
C GLY A 91 -0.67 -8.65 5.68
N ASP A 92 -0.72 -7.56 4.94
CA ASP A 92 -0.55 -6.21 5.45
C ASP A 92 -1.79 -5.71 6.23
N ILE A 93 -1.63 -4.60 6.97
CA ILE A 93 -2.69 -3.97 7.76
C ILE A 93 -2.70 -2.46 7.55
N ASP A 94 -3.88 -1.86 7.63
CA ASP A 94 -4.03 -0.41 7.71
C ASP A 94 -5.05 -0.03 8.79
N VAL A 95 -5.07 1.24 9.22
CA VAL A 95 -5.95 1.73 10.28
C VAL A 95 -6.72 2.97 9.84
N TYR A 96 -8.01 2.99 10.15
CA TYR A 96 -8.84 4.16 9.96
C TYR A 96 -9.92 4.25 11.04
N GLN A 97 -9.98 5.37 11.77
CA GLN A 97 -10.91 5.62 12.86
C GLN A 97 -10.90 4.52 13.94
N ASN A 98 -9.70 4.11 14.35
CA ASN A 98 -9.48 3.04 15.33
C ASN A 98 -10.07 1.68 14.91
N GLU A 99 -10.29 1.45 13.63
CA GLU A 99 -10.56 0.14 13.05
C GLU A 99 -9.36 -0.31 12.21
N LEU A 100 -8.89 -1.53 12.46
CA LEU A 100 -7.84 -2.14 11.65
C LEU A 100 -8.46 -2.88 10.48
N TYR A 101 -7.93 -2.64 9.30
CA TYR A 101 -8.28 -3.33 8.06
C TYR A 101 -7.16 -4.28 7.70
N LEU A 102 -7.48 -5.56 7.56
CA LEU A 102 -6.53 -6.62 7.30
C LEU A 102 -6.88 -7.33 6.00
N GLY A 103 -5.87 -7.58 5.16
CA GLY A 103 -5.97 -8.63 4.15
C GLY A 103 -5.80 -9.98 4.84
N VAL A 104 -6.78 -10.89 4.69
CA VAL A 104 -6.74 -12.22 5.29
C VAL A 104 -7.08 -13.29 4.28
N GLU A 105 -6.43 -14.45 4.41
CA GLU A 105 -6.63 -15.57 3.50
C GLU A 105 -6.28 -16.92 4.14
N TYR A 106 -6.61 -18.01 3.46
CA TYR A 106 -5.99 -19.29 3.68
C TYR A 106 -4.83 -19.46 2.70
N PHE A 107 -3.60 -19.34 3.20
CA PHE A 107 -2.39 -19.43 2.40
C PHE A 107 -1.68 -20.76 2.64
N LEU A 108 -1.33 -21.45 1.56
CA LEU A 108 -0.57 -22.71 1.60
C LEU A 108 0.21 -22.91 0.29
N ASP A 109 1.49 -23.20 0.42
CA ASP A 109 2.38 -23.53 -0.71
C ASP A 109 2.37 -22.49 -1.85
N GLY A 110 2.29 -21.18 -1.52
CA GLY A 110 2.29 -20.11 -2.50
C GLY A 110 0.90 -19.78 -3.09
N GLU A 111 -0.17 -20.44 -2.62
CA GLU A 111 -1.53 -20.20 -3.10
C GLU A 111 -2.44 -19.64 -1.99
N GLY A 112 -3.13 -18.52 -2.29
CA GLY A 112 -4.15 -17.92 -1.44
C GLY A 112 -5.57 -18.41 -1.79
N LYS A 113 -6.41 -18.59 -0.78
CA LYS A 113 -7.83 -18.91 -0.89
C LYS A 113 -8.62 -18.13 0.15
N ASN A 114 -9.93 -17.99 -0.08
CA ASN A 114 -10.82 -17.30 0.87
C ASN A 114 -10.36 -15.87 1.19
N ILE A 115 -9.81 -15.18 0.20
CA ILE A 115 -9.25 -13.84 0.34
C ILE A 115 -10.35 -12.85 0.74
N GLN A 116 -10.17 -12.15 1.84
CA GLN A 116 -11.16 -11.25 2.43
C GLN A 116 -10.50 -10.03 3.05
N VAL A 117 -11.24 -8.95 3.15
CA VAL A 117 -10.91 -7.85 4.07
C VAL A 117 -11.59 -8.14 5.41
N ALA A 118 -10.82 -8.17 6.46
CA ALA A 118 -11.32 -8.27 7.83
C ALA A 118 -11.12 -6.94 8.58
N VAL A 119 -12.06 -6.60 9.46
CA VAL A 119 -12.01 -5.38 10.26
C VAL A 119 -12.00 -5.76 11.73
N TYR A 120 -10.99 -5.25 12.43
CA TYR A 120 -10.78 -5.47 13.86
C TYR A 120 -10.94 -4.16 14.63
N ASP A 121 -11.22 -4.28 15.91
CA ASP A 121 -11.20 -3.16 16.82
C ASP A 121 -9.75 -2.80 17.17
N GLY A 122 -9.37 -1.54 17.00
CA GLY A 122 -7.99 -1.09 17.19
C GLY A 122 -7.51 -1.09 18.65
N ASP A 123 -8.42 -1.17 19.63
CA ASP A 123 -8.05 -1.24 21.05
C ASP A 123 -7.98 -2.67 21.57
N THR A 124 -8.96 -3.50 21.22
CA THR A 124 -9.06 -4.88 21.73
C THR A 124 -8.41 -5.89 20.82
N LEU A 125 -8.14 -5.54 19.57
CA LEU A 125 -7.66 -6.42 18.50
C LEU A 125 -8.59 -7.62 18.26
N GLU A 126 -9.89 -7.47 18.53
CA GLU A 126 -10.90 -8.48 18.27
C GLU A 126 -11.58 -8.25 16.91
N LEU A 127 -11.95 -9.34 16.24
CA LEU A 127 -12.68 -9.30 14.99
C LEU A 127 -14.04 -8.63 15.16
N LYS A 128 -14.33 -7.59 14.40
CA LYS A 128 -15.63 -6.89 14.35
C LYS A 128 -16.51 -7.38 13.21
N ARG A 129 -15.94 -7.47 12.01
CA ARG A 129 -16.64 -7.89 10.80
C ARG A 129 -15.67 -8.35 9.72
N VAL A 130 -16.19 -9.07 8.74
CA VAL A 130 -15.49 -9.45 7.52
C VAL A 130 -16.30 -8.90 6.33
N PHE A 131 -15.64 -8.39 5.30
CA PHE A 131 -16.31 -7.95 4.09
C PHE A 131 -16.94 -9.15 3.34
N PRO A 132 -18.03 -8.93 2.58
CA PRO A 132 -18.66 -10.00 1.81
C PRO A 132 -17.64 -10.68 0.87
N PHE A 133 -17.46 -11.98 1.03
CA PHE A 133 -16.53 -12.75 0.20
C PHE A 133 -16.94 -12.76 -1.28
N ARG A 134 -15.95 -12.60 -2.16
CA ARG A 134 -16.12 -12.60 -3.61
C ARG A 134 -15.08 -13.51 -4.26
N SER A 135 -15.53 -14.60 -4.86
CA SER A 135 -14.67 -15.55 -5.58
C SER A 135 -14.38 -15.15 -7.04
N ASP A 136 -15.04 -14.10 -7.54
CA ASP A 136 -15.02 -13.69 -8.94
C ASP A 136 -14.19 -12.42 -9.21
N THR A 137 -13.40 -11.95 -8.25
CA THR A 137 -12.54 -10.76 -8.41
C THR A 137 -11.32 -11.03 -9.30
N GLY A 138 -10.86 -12.28 -9.34
CA GLY A 138 -9.61 -12.68 -9.97
C GLY A 138 -8.37 -12.43 -9.12
N GLN A 139 -8.54 -12.05 -7.84
CA GLN A 139 -7.45 -11.94 -6.88
C GLN A 139 -7.04 -13.33 -6.40
N LEU A 140 -5.73 -13.62 -6.35
CA LEU A 140 -5.18 -14.94 -6.01
C LEU A 140 -4.45 -14.98 -4.68
N GLU A 141 -4.21 -13.79 -4.07
CA GLU A 141 -3.52 -13.65 -2.79
C GLU A 141 -3.75 -12.23 -2.23
N CYS A 142 -3.42 -11.95 -0.97
CA CYS A 142 -3.53 -10.62 -0.37
C CYS A 142 -2.27 -10.24 0.42
N SER A 143 -1.29 -9.62 -0.25
CA SER A 143 -0.05 -9.14 0.39
C SER A 143 -0.22 -7.76 1.03
N GLY A 144 -0.81 -6.81 0.34
CA GLY A 144 -0.93 -5.43 0.81
C GLY A 144 -2.36 -4.94 0.94
N ILE A 145 -2.59 -3.99 1.87
CA ILE A 145 -3.90 -3.33 2.04
C ILE A 145 -3.72 -1.87 2.40
N ALA A 146 -4.58 -1.00 1.87
CA ALA A 146 -4.64 0.42 2.22
C ALA A 146 -6.06 0.93 2.27
N VAL A 147 -6.32 1.88 3.17
CA VAL A 147 -7.58 2.62 3.28
C VAL A 147 -7.40 4.02 2.70
N ASP A 148 -8.20 4.35 1.69
CA ASP A 148 -8.34 5.70 1.15
C ASP A 148 -9.61 6.33 1.76
N PRO A 149 -9.48 7.19 2.77
CA PRO A 149 -10.62 7.83 3.42
C PRO A 149 -11.30 8.87 2.54
N ASP A 150 -10.59 9.45 1.56
CA ASP A 150 -11.11 10.53 0.72
C ASP A 150 -12.18 10.00 -0.24
N THR A 151 -12.01 8.78 -0.75
CA THR A 151 -12.97 8.14 -1.66
C THR A 151 -13.67 6.93 -1.04
N GLN A 152 -13.49 6.72 0.26
CA GLN A 152 -14.08 5.61 1.01
C GLN A 152 -13.80 4.27 0.30
N THR A 153 -12.52 3.99 0.05
CA THR A 153 -12.08 2.80 -0.69
C THR A 153 -11.00 2.06 0.09
N VAL A 154 -11.12 0.74 0.17
CA VAL A 154 -10.06 -0.17 0.61
C VAL A 154 -9.44 -0.79 -0.63
N TYR A 155 -8.11 -0.73 -0.73
CA TYR A 155 -7.32 -1.38 -1.78
C TYR A 155 -6.63 -2.62 -1.23
N MET A 156 -6.56 -3.67 -2.04
CA MET A 156 -5.76 -4.87 -1.75
C MET A 156 -4.88 -5.20 -2.95
N SER A 157 -3.66 -5.61 -2.71
CA SER A 157 -2.73 -6.14 -3.72
C SER A 157 -2.74 -7.67 -3.74
N SER A 158 -2.03 -8.23 -4.71
CA SER A 158 -1.67 -9.64 -4.81
C SER A 158 -0.18 -9.75 -5.10
N TRP A 159 0.52 -10.55 -4.32
CA TRP A 159 1.95 -10.77 -4.46
C TRP A 159 2.30 -11.66 -5.67
N ILE A 160 1.42 -12.62 -6.02
CA ILE A 160 1.68 -13.61 -7.06
C ILE A 160 1.93 -12.95 -8.42
N ASP A 161 3.09 -13.23 -9.04
CA ASP A 161 3.52 -12.67 -10.32
C ASP A 161 2.74 -13.30 -11.49
N ASP A 162 1.51 -12.85 -11.65
CA ASP A 162 0.61 -13.21 -12.73
C ASP A 162 -0.32 -12.04 -13.10
N GLU A 163 -1.47 -12.31 -13.75
CA GLU A 163 -2.44 -11.27 -14.04
C GLU A 163 -2.98 -10.60 -12.74
N SER A 164 -3.08 -11.33 -11.62
CA SER A 164 -3.65 -10.80 -10.39
C SER A 164 -2.81 -9.70 -9.76
N SER A 165 -1.48 -9.78 -9.83
CA SER A 165 -0.56 -8.75 -9.34
C SER A 165 -0.55 -7.47 -10.17
N SER A 166 -1.19 -7.47 -11.33
CA SER A 166 -1.31 -6.28 -12.19
C SER A 166 -2.34 -5.27 -11.69
N TYR A 167 -3.08 -5.61 -10.65
CA TYR A 167 -4.20 -4.80 -10.16
C TYR A 167 -4.16 -4.57 -8.66
N LEU A 168 -4.72 -3.42 -8.25
CA LEU A 168 -5.20 -3.20 -6.89
C LEU A 168 -6.72 -3.39 -6.88
N TYR A 169 -7.20 -4.27 -6.02
CA TYR A 169 -8.61 -4.63 -5.89
C TYR A 169 -9.30 -3.66 -4.95
N MET A 170 -10.42 -3.08 -5.37
CA MET A 170 -11.09 -2.00 -4.67
C MET A 170 -12.40 -2.46 -4.02
N TYR A 171 -12.57 -2.09 -2.76
CA TYR A 171 -13.77 -2.36 -1.98
C TYR A 171 -14.29 -1.08 -1.35
N ASP A 172 -15.60 -0.97 -1.19
CA ASP A 172 -16.22 0.14 -0.48
C ASP A 172 -15.95 0.02 1.02
N LEU A 173 -15.40 1.07 1.62
CA LEU A 173 -14.95 1.08 3.02
C LEU A 173 -16.07 0.79 4.01
N GLY A 174 -17.28 1.33 3.78
CA GLY A 174 -18.41 1.18 4.68
C GLY A 174 -19.15 -0.14 4.54
N THR A 175 -19.37 -0.58 3.29
CA THR A 175 -20.22 -1.76 2.99
C THR A 175 -19.44 -3.02 2.68
N GLY A 176 -18.15 -2.89 2.35
CA GLY A 176 -17.32 -3.99 1.85
C GLY A 176 -17.66 -4.45 0.44
N ALA A 177 -18.50 -3.72 -0.28
CA ALA A 177 -18.87 -4.09 -1.65
C ALA A 177 -17.68 -3.94 -2.60
N TYR A 178 -17.45 -4.95 -3.43
CA TYR A 178 -16.41 -4.89 -4.46
C TYR A 178 -16.74 -3.80 -5.49
N LYS A 179 -15.80 -2.86 -5.71
CA LYS A 179 -15.95 -1.70 -6.61
C LYS A 179 -15.27 -1.91 -7.98
N GLY A 180 -14.44 -2.94 -8.11
CA GLY A 180 -13.61 -3.18 -9.29
C GLY A 180 -12.13 -3.22 -8.97
N LYS A 181 -11.29 -3.04 -9.98
CA LYS A 181 -9.84 -3.08 -9.84
C LYS A 181 -9.16 -1.96 -10.61
N LEU A 182 -8.08 -1.42 -10.06
CA LEU A 182 -7.22 -0.40 -10.64
C LEU A 182 -6.01 -1.07 -11.28
N GLN A 183 -5.78 -0.88 -12.57
CA GLN A 183 -4.63 -1.44 -13.28
C GLN A 183 -3.37 -0.60 -13.06
N MET A 184 -2.31 -1.20 -12.57
CA MET A 184 -1.00 -0.55 -12.40
C MET A 184 -0.18 -0.57 -13.69
N LYS A 185 0.53 0.55 -13.99
CA LYS A 185 1.35 0.71 -15.21
C LYS A 185 2.59 1.58 -14.94
N PRO A 186 3.85 1.04 -15.08
CA PRO A 186 4.14 -0.39 -15.25
C PRO A 186 3.70 -1.23 -14.05
N VAL A 187 3.66 -2.55 -14.17
CA VAL A 187 3.30 -3.44 -13.03
C VAL A 187 4.53 -3.61 -12.14
N PRO A 188 4.46 -3.22 -10.84
CA PRO A 188 5.50 -3.57 -9.88
C PRO A 188 5.50 -5.08 -9.64
N LYS A 189 6.65 -5.62 -9.21
CA LYS A 189 6.75 -7.05 -8.90
C LYS A 189 6.85 -7.27 -7.41
N TRP A 190 6.31 -8.37 -6.95
CA TRP A 190 6.45 -8.83 -5.57
C TRP A 190 6.01 -7.77 -4.54
N ILE A 191 4.79 -7.22 -4.74
CA ILE A 191 4.22 -6.22 -3.83
C ILE A 191 3.95 -6.89 -2.48
N GLN A 192 4.49 -6.30 -1.39
CA GLN A 192 4.33 -6.79 -0.03
C GLN A 192 3.43 -5.87 0.82
N GLY A 193 3.54 -4.56 0.68
CA GLY A 193 2.74 -3.61 1.41
C GLY A 193 2.10 -2.55 0.52
N VAL A 194 1.00 -1.98 0.98
CA VAL A 194 0.31 -0.85 0.33
C VAL A 194 -0.06 0.19 1.37
N ALA A 195 0.19 1.46 1.09
CA ALA A 195 -0.28 2.59 1.91
C ALA A 195 -0.93 3.67 1.03
N TYR A 196 -1.93 4.37 1.57
CA TYR A 196 -2.49 5.58 0.98
C TYR A 196 -1.99 6.80 1.72
N TYR A 197 -1.37 7.74 1.00
CA TYR A 197 -0.87 8.97 1.59
C TYR A 197 -0.92 10.14 0.60
N GLU A 198 -1.49 11.27 1.03
CA GLU A 198 -1.56 12.52 0.25
C GLU A 198 -2.11 12.34 -1.19
N GLY A 199 -3.15 11.54 -1.35
CA GLY A 199 -3.84 11.36 -2.64
C GLY A 199 -3.20 10.32 -3.56
N SER A 200 -2.12 9.65 -3.16
CA SER A 200 -1.43 8.61 -3.89
C SER A 200 -1.39 7.30 -3.11
N LEU A 201 -1.21 6.20 -3.82
CA LEU A 201 -0.86 4.92 -3.19
C LEU A 201 0.66 4.72 -3.27
N TYR A 202 1.20 4.04 -2.27
CA TYR A 202 2.60 3.64 -2.21
C TYR A 202 2.66 2.14 -2.00
N VAL A 203 3.57 1.47 -2.68
CA VAL A 203 3.76 0.03 -2.54
C VAL A 203 5.22 -0.30 -2.27
N THR A 204 5.46 -1.20 -1.33
CA THR A 204 6.75 -1.86 -1.14
C THR A 204 6.82 -3.10 -2.01
N CYS A 205 7.98 -3.38 -2.57
CA CYS A 205 8.22 -4.51 -3.44
C CYS A 205 9.50 -5.23 -3.03
N ASP A 206 9.39 -6.55 -2.82
CA ASP A 206 10.52 -7.46 -2.58
C ASP A 206 11.16 -7.84 -3.92
N ASP A 207 11.47 -6.81 -4.72
CA ASP A 207 12.01 -6.93 -6.07
C ASP A 207 13.54 -6.86 -6.14
N GLY A 208 14.19 -6.83 -4.96
CA GLY A 208 15.62 -6.94 -4.78
C GLY A 208 16.13 -8.38 -4.82
N ASP A 209 17.42 -8.56 -4.55
CA ASP A 209 18.06 -9.88 -4.41
C ASP A 209 19.28 -9.78 -3.51
N ALA A 210 19.23 -10.45 -2.35
CA ALA A 210 20.32 -10.44 -1.39
C ALA A 210 21.60 -11.12 -1.89
N ASP A 211 21.47 -12.12 -2.74
CA ASP A 211 22.62 -12.85 -3.29
C ASP A 211 23.36 -12.03 -4.36
N ASP A 212 22.64 -11.11 -5.04
CA ASP A 212 23.18 -10.15 -6.01
C ASP A 212 23.43 -8.73 -5.42
N ASP A 213 23.22 -8.55 -4.11
CA ASP A 213 23.28 -7.25 -3.40
C ASP A 213 22.38 -6.17 -4.03
N ALA A 214 21.25 -6.60 -4.62
CA ALA A 214 20.24 -5.71 -5.20
C ALA A 214 19.23 -5.29 -4.14
N PRO A 215 18.96 -3.97 -3.98
CA PRO A 215 18.01 -3.46 -3.00
C PRO A 215 16.55 -3.61 -3.44
N ASP A 216 15.64 -3.64 -2.45
CA ASP A 216 14.21 -3.52 -2.64
C ASP A 216 13.80 -2.09 -2.93
N HIS A 217 12.54 -1.93 -3.40
CA HIS A 217 12.03 -0.64 -3.81
C HIS A 217 10.67 -0.31 -3.20
N MET A 218 10.40 0.99 -3.14
CA MET A 218 9.07 1.56 -2.96
C MET A 218 8.68 2.35 -4.20
N TYR A 219 7.45 2.15 -4.66
CA TYR A 219 6.89 2.88 -5.79
C TYR A 219 5.69 3.70 -5.35
N GLN A 220 5.54 4.89 -5.95
CA GLN A 220 4.33 5.69 -5.87
C GLN A 220 3.40 5.32 -7.04
N ILE A 221 2.10 5.30 -6.77
CA ILE A 221 1.05 5.05 -7.76
C ILE A 221 0.14 6.28 -7.82
N GLU A 222 0.25 7.02 -8.92
CA GLU A 222 -0.63 8.14 -9.22
C GLU A 222 -1.94 7.61 -9.80
N ILE A 223 -3.04 7.77 -9.08
CA ILE A 223 -4.35 7.25 -9.46
C ILE A 223 -4.98 8.16 -10.51
N SER A 224 -5.43 7.60 -11.65
CA SER A 224 -6.18 8.35 -12.66
C SER A 224 -7.53 8.86 -12.13
N GLU A 225 -8.06 9.95 -12.71
CA GLU A 225 -9.34 10.53 -12.28
C GLU A 225 -10.50 9.53 -12.34
N ASP A 226 -10.52 8.64 -13.33
CA ASP A 226 -11.52 7.59 -13.47
C ASP A 226 -11.27 6.35 -12.59
N ARG A 227 -10.14 6.33 -11.87
CA ARG A 227 -9.70 5.26 -10.97
C ARG A 227 -9.59 3.87 -11.65
N GLN A 228 -9.37 3.84 -12.97
CA GLN A 228 -9.19 2.60 -13.72
C GLN A 228 -7.72 2.22 -13.86
N THR A 229 -6.82 3.22 -13.80
CA THR A 229 -5.38 3.01 -13.97
C THR A 229 -4.59 3.79 -12.93
N GLY A 230 -3.43 3.25 -12.57
CA GLY A 230 -2.42 3.94 -11.76
C GLY A 230 -1.09 3.99 -12.50
N THR A 231 -0.50 5.19 -12.60
CA THR A 231 0.86 5.37 -13.11
C THR A 231 1.85 5.08 -12.00
N VAL A 232 2.72 4.11 -12.21
CA VAL A 232 3.70 3.65 -11.21
C VAL A 232 5.04 4.31 -11.47
N VAL A 233 5.61 4.94 -10.43
CA VAL A 233 6.89 5.64 -10.48
C VAL A 233 7.76 5.18 -9.33
N LEU A 234 9.05 4.95 -9.57
CA LEU A 234 10.00 4.65 -8.50
C LEU A 234 10.08 5.84 -7.54
N GLU A 235 9.82 5.60 -6.25
CA GLU A 235 9.88 6.61 -5.20
C GLU A 235 11.18 6.50 -4.40
N LYS A 236 11.53 5.29 -3.93
CA LYS A 236 12.75 5.06 -3.15
C LYS A 236 13.36 3.69 -3.44
N THR A 237 14.70 3.68 -3.53
CA THR A 237 15.52 2.48 -3.45
C THR A 237 16.05 2.35 -2.03
N PHE A 238 15.88 1.18 -1.39
CA PHE A 238 16.33 0.92 -0.03
C PHE A 238 17.76 0.39 -0.02
N ASP A 239 18.71 1.22 -0.44
CA ASP A 239 20.14 0.93 -0.47
C ASP A 239 20.82 1.15 0.89
N ASP A 240 20.10 1.69 1.87
CA ASP A 240 20.53 1.98 3.24
C ASP A 240 20.14 0.88 4.25
N VAL A 241 19.53 -0.22 3.82
CA VAL A 241 19.20 -1.40 4.63
C VAL A 241 19.96 -2.64 4.16
N LYS A 242 20.01 -3.66 5.01
CA LYS A 242 20.62 -4.96 4.65
C LYS A 242 19.66 -5.72 3.73
N ARG A 243 20.22 -6.41 2.73
CA ARG A 243 19.48 -7.16 1.71
C ARG A 243 18.93 -8.52 2.19
N GLN A 244 19.44 -9.04 3.33
CA GLN A 244 19.09 -10.37 3.81
C GLN A 244 17.74 -10.37 4.51
N GLY A 245 16.65 -10.38 3.75
CA GLY A 245 15.28 -10.40 4.24
C GLY A 245 14.29 -9.96 3.19
N GLU A 246 13.03 -9.85 3.58
CA GLU A 246 11.92 -9.31 2.78
C GLU A 246 11.51 -7.95 3.31
N ILE A 247 11.29 -7.02 2.40
CA ILE A 247 10.54 -5.80 2.68
C ILE A 247 9.06 -6.17 2.81
N GLU A 248 8.35 -5.54 3.75
CA GLU A 248 6.96 -5.89 4.07
C GLU A 248 6.08 -4.64 4.05
N GLY A 249 5.09 -4.53 4.93
CA GLY A 249 4.17 -3.40 5.01
C GLY A 249 4.83 -2.06 5.29
N LEU A 250 4.12 -0.99 4.91
CA LEU A 250 4.55 0.39 5.13
C LEU A 250 3.40 1.27 5.58
N THR A 251 3.73 2.38 6.24
CA THR A 251 2.75 3.43 6.56
C THR A 251 3.43 4.80 6.66
N PHE A 252 2.66 5.88 6.50
CA PHE A 252 3.13 7.24 6.69
C PHE A 252 2.51 7.86 7.95
N ASP A 253 3.35 8.35 8.86
CA ASP A 253 2.93 9.24 9.93
C ASP A 253 3.08 10.69 9.48
N GLY A 254 1.99 11.24 8.96
CA GLY A 254 1.97 12.64 8.50
C GLY A 254 2.20 13.66 9.62
N ALA A 255 1.84 13.33 10.86
CA ALA A 255 2.02 14.22 12.01
C ALA A 255 3.50 14.36 12.40
N ARG A 256 4.29 13.30 12.21
CA ARG A 256 5.73 13.27 12.51
C ARG A 256 6.62 13.45 11.29
N ALA A 257 6.02 13.51 10.09
CA ALA A 257 6.71 13.48 8.80
C ALA A 257 7.65 12.26 8.72
N GLU A 258 7.06 11.07 8.91
CA GLU A 258 7.78 9.81 8.94
C GLU A 258 7.17 8.81 7.94
N LEU A 259 8.04 8.01 7.31
CA LEU A 259 7.71 6.73 6.70
C LEU A 259 8.16 5.63 7.65
N LEU A 260 7.26 4.72 7.98
CA LEU A 260 7.57 3.51 8.72
C LEU A 260 7.50 2.32 7.76
N LEU A 261 8.53 1.49 7.80
CA LEU A 261 8.71 0.35 6.92
C LEU A 261 9.00 -0.90 7.75
N LEU A 262 8.21 -1.93 7.58
CA LEU A 262 8.46 -3.22 8.23
C LEU A 262 9.41 -4.06 7.36
N TYR A 263 10.35 -4.73 8.02
CA TYR A 263 11.30 -5.63 7.39
C TYR A 263 11.40 -6.93 8.18
N ASN A 264 11.27 -8.06 7.48
CA ASN A 264 11.56 -9.38 8.02
C ASN A 264 12.94 -9.83 7.54
N ARG A 265 13.94 -9.79 8.41
CA ARG A 265 15.32 -10.11 8.05
C ARG A 265 15.77 -11.47 8.59
N GLY A 266 16.76 -12.05 7.91
CA GLY A 266 17.45 -13.26 8.33
C GLY A 266 16.90 -14.54 7.70
N ALA A 267 15.59 -14.68 7.54
CA ALA A 267 15.01 -15.82 6.87
C ALA A 267 15.14 -15.70 5.35
N ARG A 268 15.37 -16.84 4.68
CA ARG A 268 15.13 -17.00 3.24
C ARG A 268 13.69 -17.43 3.04
N ILE A 269 12.95 -16.65 2.27
CA ILE A 269 11.58 -16.98 1.90
C ILE A 269 11.55 -17.37 0.42
N ILE A 270 10.89 -18.45 0.09
CA ILE A 270 10.71 -18.92 -1.29
C ILE A 270 9.23 -19.22 -1.48
N ALA A 271 8.60 -18.52 -2.43
CA ALA A 271 7.16 -18.62 -2.67
C ALA A 271 6.32 -18.45 -1.38
N GLY A 272 6.66 -17.43 -0.56
CA GLY A 272 6.00 -17.13 0.71
C GLY A 272 6.28 -18.12 1.85
N MET A 273 7.16 -19.11 1.66
CA MET A 273 7.45 -20.16 2.64
C MET A 273 8.89 -20.08 3.14
N PRO A 274 9.13 -20.15 4.49
CA PRO A 274 10.48 -20.16 5.04
C PRO A 274 11.32 -21.33 4.50
N SER A 275 12.52 -21.01 4.01
CA SER A 275 13.47 -21.96 3.39
C SER A 275 14.88 -21.86 3.98
N GLY A 276 14.96 -21.73 5.31
CA GLY A 276 16.22 -21.59 6.03
C GLY A 276 16.60 -20.12 6.27
N PHE A 277 17.91 -19.87 6.50
CA PHE A 277 18.42 -18.55 6.87
C PHE A 277 19.57 -18.13 5.95
N TYR A 278 19.73 -16.82 5.80
CA TYR A 278 20.92 -16.24 5.19
C TYR A 278 22.16 -16.48 6.07
N GLU A 279 23.35 -16.40 5.48
CA GLU A 279 24.59 -16.57 6.20
C GLU A 279 24.73 -15.56 7.34
N GLY A 280 25.01 -16.05 8.54
CA GLY A 280 25.13 -15.24 9.75
C GLY A 280 23.85 -15.04 10.55
N TYR A 281 22.74 -15.64 10.10
CA TYR A 281 21.46 -15.63 10.82
C TYR A 281 21.07 -17.05 11.24
N ASP A 282 20.37 -17.15 12.38
CA ASP A 282 19.80 -18.40 12.92
C ASP A 282 18.33 -18.25 13.33
N HIS A 283 17.76 -17.04 13.15
CA HIS A 283 16.35 -16.71 13.44
C HIS A 283 15.92 -15.51 12.60
N GLU A 284 14.63 -15.29 12.52
CA GLU A 284 14.01 -14.09 11.92
C GLU A 284 14.20 -12.89 12.84
N ILE A 285 14.40 -11.71 12.23
CA ILE A 285 14.50 -10.43 12.93
C ILE A 285 13.48 -9.50 12.31
N HIS A 286 12.46 -9.16 13.08
CA HIS A 286 11.39 -8.26 12.64
C HIS A 286 11.67 -6.86 13.15
N GLU A 287 11.75 -5.90 12.26
CA GLU A 287 12.13 -4.52 12.60
C GLU A 287 11.34 -3.51 11.79
N VAL A 288 10.99 -2.41 12.45
CA VAL A 288 10.45 -1.21 11.79
C VAL A 288 11.58 -0.22 11.59
N PHE A 289 11.79 0.15 10.33
CA PHE A 289 12.70 1.22 9.92
C PHE A 289 11.92 2.52 9.82
N VAL A 290 12.30 3.53 10.58
CA VAL A 290 11.65 4.84 10.59
C VAL A 290 12.50 5.83 9.83
N TYR A 291 11.93 6.38 8.77
CA TYR A 291 12.56 7.40 7.92
C TYR A 291 11.90 8.75 8.14
N LYS A 292 12.69 9.79 8.38
CA LYS A 292 12.22 11.18 8.30
C LYS A 292 12.01 11.58 6.84
N THR A 293 10.87 12.20 6.57
CA THR A 293 10.50 12.71 5.22
C THR A 293 10.64 14.23 5.17
N LYS A 294 11.11 14.78 4.05
CA LYS A 294 11.23 16.23 3.79
C LYS A 294 10.75 16.57 2.41
#